data_9e478a483182203c6cca26a7a28412ed
#
_entry.id   9e478a483182203c6cca26a7a28412ed
#
_cell.length_a   1.000
_cell.length_b   1.000
_cell.length_c   1.000
_cell.angle_alpha   90.00
_cell.angle_beta   90.00
_cell.angle_gamma   90.00
#
_symmetry.space_group_name_H-M   'P 1'
#
loop_
_entity.id
_entity.type
_entity.pdbx_description
1 polymer ?
#
loop_
_entity_poly.entity_id
_entity_poly.type
_entity_poly.pdbx_seq_one_letter_code
_entity_poly.pdbx_strand_id
1 'polypeptide(L)'
;MTRPFDAFCAAARAWRGTLFQPDAPIVAASAPGWLDLIGGSAAYGGSLALGWPTNAVSYVALQPDPAPILTLHLADQQVRLPTTALQDASGWPISYAELAPLLAAHDPYFATLLSVWVALMREEFVRFPAGAQLWMQPATGPGARTSWAAACAQALVTAYAVKLSPRELALTVAVACAQHDPHSTALGPMVSVCAPASHVLLLHQQPAWHWGDIHLPHGTTIWALSVGDPTPQPPHLAAHALAAYQQALRTAPATADEQWLGYLANIPSSTLSQYHRGARPTTLRGSTTPEQSAIMAQEEAAHILTAFAIDDHLRARTISALLRAAASKPQRDDDLRLIGELLQRSHWEQHAIGYQNAHADALLAQITTVGPDHGLFGARFPAPACGATLVVLGRTDAEALLQSIATDYATQIGQPVHVTSGTAPGASPAGARHL
;
A
#
# COMPACT_ATOMS: atom_id res chain seq x y z
N MET A 1 -26.21 15.42 -5.01
CA MET A 1 -25.29 14.66 -5.88
C MET A 1 -25.38 13.18 -5.53
N THR A 2 -25.60 12.30 -6.51
CA THR A 2 -25.61 10.84 -6.32
C THR A 2 -24.20 10.39 -5.94
N ARG A 3 -24.08 9.51 -4.93
CA ARG A 3 -22.77 8.97 -4.57
C ARG A 3 -22.19 8.15 -5.72
N PRO A 4 -20.88 8.21 -6.03
CA PRO A 4 -20.29 7.48 -7.17
C PRO A 4 -20.63 5.97 -7.17
N PHE A 5 -20.65 5.34 -6.00
CA PHE A 5 -21.02 3.92 -5.87
C PHE A 5 -22.49 3.66 -6.20
N ASP A 6 -23.40 4.59 -5.89
CA ASP A 6 -24.83 4.47 -6.26
C ASP A 6 -24.99 4.57 -7.79
N ALA A 7 -24.25 5.45 -8.44
CA ALA A 7 -24.22 5.57 -9.89
C ALA A 7 -23.68 4.30 -10.56
N PHE A 8 -22.61 3.71 -10.03
CA PHE A 8 -22.06 2.44 -10.48
C PHE A 8 -23.10 1.29 -10.32
N CYS A 9 -23.75 1.20 -9.17
CA CYS A 9 -24.80 0.20 -8.93
C CYS A 9 -25.97 0.35 -9.92
N ALA A 10 -26.38 1.58 -10.25
CA ALA A 10 -27.42 1.84 -11.24
C ALA A 10 -26.99 1.37 -12.64
N ALA A 11 -25.74 1.67 -13.04
CA ALA A 11 -25.18 1.21 -14.29
C ALA A 11 -25.08 -0.33 -14.34
N ALA A 12 -24.65 -0.98 -13.25
CA ALA A 12 -24.59 -2.44 -13.18
C ALA A 12 -25.98 -3.10 -13.39
N ARG A 13 -27.04 -2.51 -12.81
CA ARG A 13 -28.42 -2.98 -13.06
C ARG A 13 -28.85 -2.82 -14.51
N ALA A 14 -28.41 -1.76 -15.19
CA ALA A 14 -28.73 -1.54 -16.60
C ALA A 14 -28.10 -2.59 -17.54
N TRP A 15 -27.04 -3.28 -17.08
CA TRP A 15 -26.41 -4.38 -17.81
C TRP A 15 -27.14 -5.74 -17.68
N ARG A 16 -28.26 -5.82 -16.94
CA ARG A 16 -29.10 -7.03 -16.90
C ARG A 16 -29.66 -7.34 -18.29
N GLY A 17 -29.64 -8.61 -18.67
CA GLY A 17 -30.04 -9.07 -19.99
C GLY A 17 -29.01 -8.87 -21.12
N THR A 18 -27.87 -8.21 -20.81
CA THR A 18 -26.76 -8.04 -21.76
C THR A 18 -25.47 -8.67 -21.25
N LEU A 19 -24.84 -8.07 -20.22
CA LEU A 19 -23.66 -8.66 -19.56
C LEU A 19 -24.05 -9.66 -18.46
N PHE A 20 -25.13 -9.39 -17.74
CA PHE A 20 -25.61 -10.19 -16.63
C PHE A 20 -26.93 -10.87 -16.97
N GLN A 21 -27.13 -12.05 -16.42
CA GLN A 21 -28.42 -12.75 -16.54
C GLN A 21 -29.53 -11.93 -15.85
N PRO A 22 -30.76 -11.87 -16.44
CA PRO A 22 -31.79 -10.97 -15.94
C PRO A 22 -32.23 -11.26 -14.50
N ASP A 23 -32.37 -12.54 -14.16
CA ASP A 23 -33.02 -12.99 -12.92
C ASP A 23 -32.01 -13.43 -11.83
N ALA A 24 -30.72 -13.42 -12.11
CA ALA A 24 -29.71 -13.82 -11.14
C ALA A 24 -29.20 -12.61 -10.33
N PRO A 25 -28.85 -12.78 -9.03
CA PRO A 25 -28.38 -11.70 -8.20
C PRO A 25 -27.01 -11.18 -8.68
N ILE A 26 -26.85 -9.86 -8.67
CA ILE A 26 -25.59 -9.19 -8.90
C ILE A 26 -25.08 -8.67 -7.57
N VAL A 27 -23.80 -8.83 -7.29
CA VAL A 27 -23.12 -8.26 -6.12
C VAL A 27 -22.22 -7.12 -6.59
N ALA A 28 -22.38 -5.93 -6.01
CA ALA A 28 -21.51 -4.80 -6.24
C ALA A 28 -20.63 -4.54 -5.00
N ALA A 29 -19.35 -4.32 -5.23
CA ALA A 29 -18.38 -3.96 -4.19
C ALA A 29 -17.48 -2.82 -4.65
N SER A 30 -16.86 -2.14 -3.69
CA SER A 30 -15.91 -1.06 -3.96
C SER A 30 -14.77 -1.10 -2.95
N ALA A 31 -13.60 -0.61 -3.36
CA ALA A 31 -12.46 -0.44 -2.47
C ALA A 31 -11.64 0.78 -2.89
N PRO A 32 -11.03 1.53 -1.95
CA PRO A 32 -10.17 2.66 -2.23
C PRO A 32 -8.76 2.23 -2.57
N GLY A 33 -8.03 3.08 -3.29
CA GLY A 33 -6.58 3.06 -3.29
C GLY A 33 -6.02 3.47 -1.94
N TRP A 34 -4.68 3.52 -1.83
CA TRP A 34 -4.03 3.76 -0.56
C TRP A 34 -2.71 4.50 -0.71
N LEU A 35 -2.28 5.11 0.39
CA LEU A 35 -0.99 5.77 0.53
C LEU A 35 -0.29 5.29 1.80
N ASP A 36 1.03 5.12 1.73
CA ASP A 36 1.90 4.98 2.89
C ASP A 36 2.25 6.37 3.43
N LEU A 37 1.70 6.75 4.56
CA LEU A 37 2.07 8.00 5.22
C LEU A 37 3.47 7.89 5.82
N ILE A 38 3.78 6.79 6.50
CA ILE A 38 5.10 6.46 7.04
C ILE A 38 5.18 4.99 7.43
N GLY A 39 6.38 4.42 7.42
CA GLY A 39 6.69 3.09 7.95
C GLY A 39 6.65 1.98 6.92
N GLY A 40 6.05 2.19 5.74
CA GLY A 40 5.98 1.17 4.69
C GLY A 40 7.34 0.74 4.16
N SER A 41 8.31 1.66 4.07
CA SER A 41 9.69 1.36 3.66
C SER A 41 10.44 0.48 4.67
N ALA A 42 10.03 0.48 5.92
CA ALA A 42 10.62 -0.32 7.01
C ALA A 42 9.83 -1.61 7.30
N ALA A 43 8.91 -2.00 6.43
CA ALA A 43 7.99 -3.13 6.61
C ALA A 43 8.69 -4.44 6.98
N TYR A 44 9.82 -4.73 6.34
CA TYR A 44 10.59 -5.96 6.57
C TYR A 44 11.21 -6.04 7.97
N GLY A 45 11.37 -4.89 8.64
CA GLY A 45 11.81 -4.81 10.03
C GLY A 45 10.69 -4.98 11.06
N GLY A 46 9.45 -5.23 10.63
CA GLY A 46 8.28 -5.33 11.52
C GLY A 46 7.75 -3.97 12.00
N SER A 47 8.10 -2.87 11.30
CA SER A 47 7.75 -1.52 11.74
C SER A 47 6.24 -1.30 11.83
N LEU A 48 5.85 -0.34 12.68
CA LEU A 48 4.54 0.28 12.59
C LEU A 48 4.48 1.09 11.30
N ALA A 49 3.43 0.92 10.52
CA ALA A 49 3.15 1.72 9.34
C ALA A 49 1.78 2.39 9.46
N LEU A 50 1.68 3.58 8.89
CA LEU A 50 0.49 4.40 8.85
C LEU A 50 0.02 4.52 7.41
N GLY A 51 -1.18 4.01 7.14
CA GLY A 51 -1.77 4.02 5.80
C GLY A 51 -3.03 4.88 5.72
N TRP A 52 -3.23 5.52 4.57
CA TRP A 52 -4.37 6.39 4.30
C TRP A 52 -5.19 5.88 3.11
N PRO A 53 -6.51 5.67 3.23
CA PRO A 53 -7.37 5.33 2.11
C PRO A 53 -7.61 6.58 1.24
N THR A 54 -7.48 6.43 -0.07
CA THR A 54 -7.69 7.53 -1.02
C THR A 54 -9.12 7.56 -1.56
N ASN A 55 -9.43 8.60 -2.31
CA ASN A 55 -10.68 8.72 -3.07
C ASN A 55 -10.61 8.03 -4.45
N ALA A 56 -9.46 7.48 -4.84
CA ALA A 56 -9.32 6.65 -6.05
C ALA A 56 -9.94 5.27 -5.80
N VAL A 57 -11.19 5.05 -6.22
CA VAL A 57 -11.99 3.87 -5.87
C VAL A 57 -12.19 2.97 -7.07
N SER A 58 -11.90 1.69 -6.92
CA SER A 58 -12.30 0.65 -7.87
C SER A 58 -13.69 0.11 -7.51
N TYR A 59 -14.49 -0.11 -8.55
CA TYR A 59 -15.83 -0.68 -8.42
C TYR A 59 -15.94 -1.97 -9.23
N VAL A 60 -16.62 -2.97 -8.66
CA VAL A 60 -16.85 -4.29 -9.25
C VAL A 60 -18.32 -4.64 -9.13
N ALA A 61 -18.91 -5.11 -10.21
CA ALA A 61 -20.17 -5.84 -10.21
C ALA A 61 -19.89 -7.27 -10.64
N LEU A 62 -20.36 -8.23 -9.86
CA LEU A 62 -20.11 -9.65 -10.05
C LEU A 62 -21.44 -10.42 -10.00
N GLN A 63 -21.58 -11.36 -10.91
CA GLN A 63 -22.65 -12.35 -10.91
C GLN A 63 -22.03 -13.75 -11.02
N PRO A 64 -22.36 -14.71 -10.13
CA PRO A 64 -22.02 -16.12 -10.33
C PRO A 64 -22.57 -16.63 -11.67
N ASP A 65 -21.74 -17.38 -12.42
CA ASP A 65 -22.13 -17.98 -13.69
C ASP A 65 -22.14 -19.50 -13.54
N PRO A 66 -23.26 -20.19 -13.86
CA PRO A 66 -23.31 -21.65 -13.81
C PRO A 66 -22.23 -22.34 -14.65
N ALA A 67 -21.78 -21.70 -15.75
CA ALA A 67 -20.63 -22.18 -16.51
C ALA A 67 -19.34 -22.01 -15.70
N PRO A 68 -18.42 -23.00 -15.74
CA PRO A 68 -17.14 -22.91 -15.01
C PRO A 68 -16.14 -22.01 -15.77
N ILE A 69 -16.51 -20.74 -15.98
CA ILE A 69 -15.75 -19.75 -16.73
C ILE A 69 -15.71 -18.45 -15.94
N LEU A 70 -14.49 -17.89 -15.78
CA LEU A 70 -14.31 -16.51 -15.36
C LEU A 70 -14.37 -15.61 -16.57
N THR A 71 -15.22 -14.60 -16.52
CA THR A 71 -15.37 -13.59 -17.54
C THR A 71 -15.20 -12.21 -16.92
N LEU A 72 -14.27 -11.41 -17.43
CA LEU A 72 -14.09 -10.01 -17.08
C LEU A 72 -14.47 -9.12 -18.26
N HIS A 73 -15.35 -8.18 -18.01
CA HIS A 73 -15.72 -7.10 -18.93
C HIS A 73 -15.04 -5.81 -18.46
N LEU A 74 -14.16 -5.27 -19.30
CA LEU A 74 -13.43 -4.03 -19.08
C LEU A 74 -13.58 -3.14 -20.31
N ALA A 75 -14.29 -2.03 -20.17
CA ALA A 75 -14.68 -1.17 -21.30
C ALA A 75 -15.26 -2.01 -22.46
N ASP A 76 -14.63 -1.99 -23.64
CA ASP A 76 -15.06 -2.73 -24.83
C ASP A 76 -14.39 -4.10 -24.96
N GLN A 77 -13.61 -4.52 -23.97
CA GLN A 77 -12.89 -5.79 -23.96
C GLN A 77 -13.57 -6.83 -23.07
N GLN A 78 -13.55 -8.07 -23.54
CA GLN A 78 -13.96 -9.23 -22.76
C GLN A 78 -12.83 -10.25 -22.73
N VAL A 79 -12.44 -10.64 -21.52
CA VAL A 79 -11.44 -11.72 -21.31
C VAL A 79 -12.11 -12.88 -20.60
N ARG A 80 -11.83 -14.10 -21.04
CA ARG A 80 -12.44 -15.33 -20.50
C ARG A 80 -11.40 -16.39 -20.25
N LEU A 81 -11.58 -17.12 -19.14
CA LEU A 81 -10.75 -18.27 -18.78
C LEU A 81 -11.63 -19.36 -18.12
N PRO A 82 -11.55 -20.63 -18.56
CA PRO A 82 -12.16 -21.74 -17.82
C PRO A 82 -11.57 -21.84 -16.40
N THR A 83 -12.41 -22.00 -15.37
CA THR A 83 -11.96 -22.14 -13.99
C THR A 83 -11.13 -23.39 -13.77
N THR A 84 -11.29 -24.41 -14.63
CA THR A 84 -10.45 -25.61 -14.65
C THR A 84 -8.98 -25.35 -14.94
N ALA A 85 -8.66 -24.23 -15.64
CA ALA A 85 -7.28 -23.82 -15.86
C ALA A 85 -6.58 -23.32 -14.55
N LEU A 86 -7.36 -23.07 -13.51
CA LEU A 86 -6.89 -22.68 -12.17
C LEU A 86 -6.87 -23.84 -11.17
N GLN A 87 -7.06 -25.07 -11.66
CA GLN A 87 -7.10 -26.31 -10.88
C GLN A 87 -6.17 -27.35 -11.49
N ASP A 88 -5.57 -28.17 -10.63
CA ASP A 88 -4.84 -29.35 -11.03
C ASP A 88 -5.78 -30.52 -11.42
N ALA A 89 -5.22 -31.65 -11.85
CA ALA A 89 -5.99 -32.84 -12.22
C ALA A 89 -6.86 -33.43 -11.11
N SER A 90 -6.59 -33.07 -9.85
CA SER A 90 -7.34 -33.48 -8.65
C SER A 90 -8.42 -32.47 -8.24
N GLY A 91 -8.53 -31.33 -8.97
CA GLY A 91 -9.44 -30.25 -8.65
C GLY A 91 -8.97 -29.32 -7.55
N TRP A 92 -7.69 -29.43 -7.12
CA TRP A 92 -7.07 -28.48 -6.20
C TRP A 92 -6.58 -27.24 -6.95
N PRO A 93 -6.51 -26.07 -6.28
CA PRO A 93 -5.97 -24.87 -6.92
C PRO A 93 -4.50 -25.08 -7.32
N ILE A 94 -4.14 -24.63 -8.53
CA ILE A 94 -2.75 -24.65 -9.00
C ILE A 94 -1.83 -23.88 -8.05
N SER A 95 -0.54 -24.22 -8.04
CA SER A 95 0.46 -23.49 -7.26
C SER A 95 0.69 -22.08 -7.81
N TYR A 96 1.25 -21.19 -7.00
CA TYR A 96 1.59 -19.84 -7.48
C TYR A 96 2.66 -19.86 -8.58
N ALA A 97 3.52 -20.86 -8.61
CA ALA A 97 4.49 -21.05 -9.70
C ALA A 97 3.79 -21.40 -11.02
N GLU A 98 2.73 -22.22 -10.99
CA GLU A 98 1.91 -22.55 -12.15
C GLU A 98 0.99 -21.41 -12.56
N LEU A 99 0.58 -20.56 -11.61
CA LEU A 99 -0.21 -19.36 -11.87
C LEU A 99 0.61 -18.27 -12.62
N ALA A 100 1.91 -18.12 -12.31
CA ALA A 100 2.74 -17.04 -12.85
C ALA A 100 2.71 -16.90 -14.39
N PRO A 101 2.82 -17.96 -15.21
CA PRO A 101 2.72 -17.84 -16.66
C PRO A 101 1.32 -17.41 -17.13
N LEU A 102 0.25 -17.78 -16.42
CA LEU A 102 -1.10 -17.30 -16.72
C LEU A 102 -1.23 -15.80 -16.46
N LEU A 103 -0.65 -15.30 -15.36
CA LEU A 103 -0.65 -13.88 -15.07
C LEU A 103 0.10 -13.06 -16.11
N ALA A 104 1.23 -13.57 -16.59
CA ALA A 104 2.04 -12.92 -17.62
C ALA A 104 1.36 -12.89 -19.01
N ALA A 105 0.45 -13.84 -19.27
CA ALA A 105 -0.25 -13.97 -20.55
C ALA A 105 -1.51 -13.07 -20.66
N HIS A 106 -1.95 -12.46 -19.56
CA HIS A 106 -3.20 -11.71 -19.51
C HIS A 106 -3.00 -10.24 -19.15
N ASP A 107 -4.02 -9.43 -19.45
CA ASP A 107 -4.12 -8.04 -19.01
C ASP A 107 -3.99 -7.94 -17.47
N PRO A 108 -3.33 -6.89 -16.94
CA PRO A 108 -3.08 -6.74 -15.50
C PRO A 108 -4.32 -6.80 -14.61
N TYR A 109 -5.48 -6.36 -15.10
CA TYR A 109 -6.71 -6.42 -14.32
C TYR A 109 -7.26 -7.84 -14.23
N PHE A 110 -7.25 -8.56 -15.36
CA PHE A 110 -7.66 -9.96 -15.38
C PHE A 110 -6.68 -10.85 -14.60
N ALA A 111 -5.38 -10.62 -14.76
CA ALA A 111 -4.34 -11.28 -13.98
C ALA A 111 -4.56 -11.10 -12.47
N THR A 112 -4.92 -9.88 -12.04
CA THR A 112 -5.23 -9.62 -10.61
C THR A 112 -6.47 -10.40 -10.15
N LEU A 113 -7.53 -10.50 -10.97
CA LEU A 113 -8.69 -11.33 -10.66
C LEU A 113 -8.29 -12.81 -10.49
N LEU A 114 -7.45 -13.35 -11.39
CA LEU A 114 -6.95 -14.73 -11.28
C LEU A 114 -6.16 -14.95 -9.99
N SER A 115 -5.33 -13.97 -9.61
CA SER A 115 -4.57 -14.04 -8.35
C SER A 115 -5.48 -14.06 -7.13
N VAL A 116 -6.51 -13.22 -7.10
CA VAL A 116 -7.49 -13.18 -6.00
C VAL A 116 -8.27 -14.49 -5.94
N TRP A 117 -8.69 -15.02 -7.08
CA TRP A 117 -9.43 -16.28 -7.16
C TRP A 117 -8.60 -17.44 -6.59
N VAL A 118 -7.36 -17.59 -7.06
CA VAL A 118 -6.44 -18.66 -6.61
C VAL A 118 -6.07 -18.45 -5.14
N ALA A 119 -5.84 -17.22 -4.68
CA ALA A 119 -5.53 -16.95 -3.28
C ALA A 119 -6.69 -17.36 -2.36
N LEU A 120 -7.94 -17.03 -2.69
CA LEU A 120 -9.10 -17.49 -1.93
C LEU A 120 -9.20 -19.02 -1.87
N MET A 121 -8.90 -19.71 -2.97
CA MET A 121 -8.91 -21.18 -2.99
C MET A 121 -7.79 -21.79 -2.16
N ARG A 122 -6.59 -21.20 -2.18
CA ARG A 122 -5.41 -21.78 -1.52
C ARG A 122 -5.30 -21.42 -0.05
N GLU A 123 -5.49 -20.15 0.27
CA GLU A 123 -5.28 -19.64 1.64
C GLU A 123 -6.51 -19.82 2.52
N GLU A 124 -7.71 -19.67 1.93
CA GLU A 124 -8.97 -19.76 2.66
C GLU A 124 -9.79 -21.02 2.34
N PHE A 125 -9.20 -21.92 1.56
CA PHE A 125 -9.83 -23.21 1.16
C PHE A 125 -11.20 -23.05 0.50
N VAL A 126 -11.44 -21.91 -0.14
CA VAL A 126 -12.72 -21.65 -0.82
C VAL A 126 -12.91 -22.60 -1.99
N ARG A 127 -14.09 -23.18 -2.08
CA ARG A 127 -14.53 -24.00 -3.22
C ARG A 127 -15.58 -23.23 -3.99
N PHE A 128 -15.20 -22.73 -5.17
CA PHE A 128 -16.15 -22.07 -6.05
C PHE A 128 -16.95 -23.11 -6.85
N PRO A 129 -18.28 -23.19 -6.67
CA PRO A 129 -19.11 -24.20 -7.35
C PRO A 129 -19.38 -23.85 -8.80
N ALA A 130 -19.07 -22.63 -9.23
CA ALA A 130 -19.42 -22.07 -10.51
C ALA A 130 -18.37 -21.03 -10.93
N GLY A 131 -18.43 -20.56 -12.18
CA GLY A 131 -17.67 -19.43 -12.66
C GLY A 131 -18.28 -18.10 -12.25
N ALA A 132 -17.77 -17.00 -12.77
CA ALA A 132 -18.28 -15.65 -12.50
C ALA A 132 -18.15 -14.73 -13.70
N GLN A 133 -19.13 -13.85 -13.85
CA GLN A 133 -19.06 -12.71 -14.76
C GLN A 133 -18.84 -11.45 -13.94
N LEU A 134 -17.83 -10.66 -14.30
CA LEU A 134 -17.47 -9.42 -13.65
C LEU A 134 -17.49 -8.27 -14.66
N TRP A 135 -18.05 -7.15 -14.22
CA TRP A 135 -17.88 -5.85 -14.85
C TRP A 135 -17.21 -4.90 -13.87
N MET A 136 -16.23 -4.15 -14.36
CA MET A 136 -15.41 -3.30 -13.50
C MET A 136 -15.25 -1.88 -14.03
N GLN A 137 -15.03 -0.99 -13.07
CA GLN A 137 -14.54 0.35 -13.28
C GLN A 137 -13.32 0.54 -12.38
N PRO A 138 -12.08 0.44 -12.93
CA PRO A 138 -10.86 0.52 -12.14
C PRO A 138 -10.59 1.95 -11.67
N ALA A 139 -9.96 2.05 -10.50
CA ALA A 139 -9.37 3.30 -10.05
C ALA A 139 -8.16 3.67 -10.90
N THR A 140 -7.88 4.97 -10.98
CA THR A 140 -6.60 5.51 -11.45
C THR A 140 -5.88 6.19 -10.30
N GLY A 141 -4.56 6.03 -10.20
CA GLY A 141 -3.75 6.66 -9.17
C GLY A 141 -3.15 5.69 -8.14
N PRO A 142 -2.69 6.20 -7.00
CA PRO A 142 -1.97 5.42 -6.01
C PRO A 142 -2.78 4.24 -5.46
N GLY A 143 -2.17 3.06 -5.44
CA GLY A 143 -2.80 1.86 -4.91
C GLY A 143 -3.92 1.27 -5.77
N ALA A 144 -4.08 1.67 -7.04
CA ALA A 144 -5.16 1.24 -7.93
C ALA A 144 -5.26 -0.30 -8.07
N ARG A 145 -4.12 -1.01 -8.20
CA ARG A 145 -4.13 -2.47 -8.28
C ARG A 145 -4.66 -3.12 -7.00
N THR A 146 -4.20 -2.65 -5.85
CA THR A 146 -4.67 -3.15 -4.54
C THR A 146 -6.15 -2.87 -4.33
N SER A 147 -6.61 -1.67 -4.71
CA SER A 147 -8.02 -1.29 -4.72
C SER A 147 -8.86 -2.27 -5.56
N TRP A 148 -8.39 -2.59 -6.77
CA TRP A 148 -9.04 -3.55 -7.64
C TRP A 148 -9.10 -4.95 -7.02
N ALA A 149 -7.97 -5.45 -6.50
CA ALA A 149 -7.90 -6.75 -5.83
C ALA A 149 -8.86 -6.83 -4.63
N ALA A 150 -8.91 -5.78 -3.80
CA ALA A 150 -9.79 -5.72 -2.64
C ALA A 150 -11.28 -5.68 -3.02
N ALA A 151 -11.65 -4.92 -4.06
CA ALA A 151 -13.03 -4.87 -4.56
C ALA A 151 -13.46 -6.23 -5.15
N CYS A 152 -12.59 -6.89 -5.93
CA CYS A 152 -12.82 -8.25 -6.43
C CYS A 152 -13.01 -9.25 -5.30
N ALA A 153 -12.10 -9.26 -4.31
CA ALA A 153 -12.16 -10.18 -3.19
C ALA A 153 -13.47 -10.01 -2.40
N GLN A 154 -13.86 -8.75 -2.10
CA GLN A 154 -15.12 -8.45 -1.41
C GLN A 154 -16.33 -8.91 -2.22
N ALA A 155 -16.35 -8.69 -3.52
CA ALA A 155 -17.45 -9.15 -4.39
C ALA A 155 -17.56 -10.69 -4.40
N LEU A 156 -16.42 -11.38 -4.54
CA LEU A 156 -16.35 -12.84 -4.57
C LEU A 156 -16.84 -13.45 -3.24
N VAL A 157 -16.29 -13.00 -2.10
CA VAL A 157 -16.69 -13.59 -0.80
C VAL A 157 -18.15 -13.34 -0.49
N THR A 158 -18.70 -12.20 -0.94
CA THR A 158 -20.13 -11.89 -0.77
C THR A 158 -21.00 -12.75 -1.70
N ALA A 159 -20.65 -12.85 -2.98
CA ALA A 159 -21.45 -13.58 -3.98
C ALA A 159 -21.50 -15.09 -3.71
N TYR A 160 -20.42 -15.66 -3.17
CA TYR A 160 -20.33 -17.07 -2.82
C TYR A 160 -20.55 -17.37 -1.32
N ALA A 161 -21.03 -16.37 -0.57
CA ALA A 161 -21.34 -16.48 0.87
C ALA A 161 -20.16 -17.01 1.72
N VAL A 162 -18.93 -16.67 1.35
CA VAL A 162 -17.72 -17.02 2.09
C VAL A 162 -17.61 -16.11 3.31
N LYS A 163 -17.34 -16.68 4.48
CA LYS A 163 -17.25 -15.94 5.74
C LYS A 163 -15.79 -15.73 6.09
N LEU A 164 -15.29 -14.54 5.86
CA LEU A 164 -13.95 -14.09 6.27
C LEU A 164 -14.09 -12.82 7.14
N SER A 165 -13.23 -12.72 8.13
CA SER A 165 -13.05 -11.45 8.83
C SER A 165 -12.38 -10.42 7.89
N PRO A 166 -12.53 -9.10 8.14
CA PRO A 166 -11.85 -8.08 7.33
C PRO A 166 -10.33 -8.30 7.23
N ARG A 167 -9.71 -8.77 8.33
CA ARG A 167 -8.28 -9.04 8.35
C ARG A 167 -7.90 -10.25 7.47
N GLU A 168 -8.64 -11.34 7.53
CA GLU A 168 -8.41 -12.51 6.66
C GLU A 168 -8.54 -12.13 5.20
N LEU A 169 -9.61 -11.40 4.84
CA LEU A 169 -9.79 -10.88 3.49
C LEU A 169 -8.61 -9.99 3.05
N ALA A 170 -8.13 -9.10 3.91
CA ALA A 170 -6.98 -8.23 3.60
C ALA A 170 -5.69 -9.04 3.41
N LEU A 171 -5.46 -10.08 4.21
CA LEU A 171 -4.29 -10.96 4.06
C LEU A 171 -4.35 -11.78 2.77
N THR A 172 -5.52 -12.29 2.40
CA THR A 172 -5.73 -12.96 1.11
C THR A 172 -5.46 -12.02 -0.06
N VAL A 173 -5.92 -10.76 0.03
CA VAL A 173 -5.59 -9.72 -0.96
C VAL A 173 -4.08 -9.44 -0.99
N ALA A 174 -3.39 -9.46 0.16
CA ALA A 174 -1.94 -9.26 0.19
C ALA A 174 -1.19 -10.38 -0.54
N VAL A 175 -1.60 -11.64 -0.34
CA VAL A 175 -1.04 -12.78 -1.09
C VAL A 175 -1.29 -12.64 -2.58
N ALA A 176 -2.50 -12.24 -2.99
CA ALA A 176 -2.83 -12.01 -4.39
C ALA A 176 -1.96 -10.89 -5.01
N CYS A 177 -1.79 -9.77 -4.30
CA CYS A 177 -0.94 -8.66 -4.76
C CYS A 177 0.54 -9.07 -4.87
N ALA A 178 1.03 -9.91 -3.98
CA ALA A 178 2.41 -10.40 -3.99
C ALA A 178 2.74 -11.25 -5.23
N GLN A 179 1.75 -11.81 -5.93
CA GLN A 179 1.95 -12.51 -7.20
C GLN A 179 2.35 -11.57 -8.35
N HIS A 180 2.07 -10.28 -8.22
CA HIS A 180 2.40 -9.26 -9.23
C HIS A 180 3.59 -8.39 -8.83
N ASP A 181 3.75 -8.20 -7.52
CA ASP A 181 4.81 -7.40 -6.93
C ASP A 181 5.29 -8.11 -5.65
N PRO A 182 6.42 -8.83 -5.72
CA PRO A 182 6.99 -9.52 -4.58
C PRO A 182 7.40 -8.58 -3.43
N HIS A 183 7.44 -7.26 -3.68
CA HIS A 183 7.71 -6.24 -2.67
C HIS A 183 6.43 -5.66 -2.05
N SER A 184 5.26 -6.13 -2.47
CA SER A 184 3.98 -5.77 -1.86
C SER A 184 3.97 -6.15 -0.39
N THR A 185 3.50 -5.23 0.45
CA THR A 185 3.35 -5.43 1.90
C THR A 185 1.87 -5.54 2.26
N ALA A 186 1.58 -5.95 3.49
CA ALA A 186 0.20 -6.03 3.98
C ALA A 186 -0.47 -4.65 4.16
N LEU A 187 0.29 -3.54 4.17
CA LEU A 187 -0.26 -2.20 4.45
C LEU A 187 -1.35 -1.81 3.45
N GLY A 188 -1.06 -1.88 2.15
CA GLY A 188 -2.02 -1.51 1.12
C GLY A 188 -3.32 -2.31 1.19
N PRO A 189 -3.26 -3.66 1.17
CA PRO A 189 -4.41 -4.51 1.35
C PRO A 189 -5.21 -4.22 2.62
N MET A 190 -4.54 -4.03 3.76
CA MET A 190 -5.20 -3.68 5.02
C MET A 190 -5.92 -2.33 4.93
N VAL A 191 -5.32 -1.32 4.31
CA VAL A 191 -5.98 -0.03 4.09
C VAL A 191 -7.17 -0.18 3.14
N SER A 192 -6.98 -0.80 1.97
CA SER A 192 -8.04 -0.94 0.96
C SER A 192 -9.20 -1.82 1.41
N VAL A 193 -8.99 -2.73 2.36
CA VAL A 193 -10.05 -3.59 2.91
C VAL A 193 -10.64 -3.04 4.21
N CYS A 194 -9.81 -2.59 5.16
CA CYS A 194 -10.22 -2.37 6.55
C CYS A 194 -10.40 -0.91 6.95
N ALA A 195 -9.70 0.05 6.30
CA ALA A 195 -9.66 1.42 6.79
C ALA A 195 -11.03 2.12 6.69
N PRO A 196 -11.51 2.77 7.75
CA PRO A 196 -12.63 3.71 7.63
C PRO A 196 -12.22 4.95 6.83
N ALA A 197 -13.18 5.60 6.16
CA ALA A 197 -12.92 6.89 5.52
C ALA A 197 -12.45 7.93 6.55
N SER A 198 -11.56 8.81 6.15
CA SER A 198 -10.99 9.89 7.00
C SER A 198 -10.17 9.40 8.19
N HIS A 199 -9.73 8.14 8.18
CA HIS A 199 -8.88 7.57 9.23
C HIS A 199 -7.55 7.10 8.66
N VAL A 200 -6.49 7.34 9.41
CA VAL A 200 -5.18 6.72 9.21
C VAL A 200 -5.22 5.35 9.88
N LEU A 201 -5.03 4.29 9.10
CA LEU A 201 -4.93 2.94 9.62
C LEU A 201 -3.51 2.68 10.14
N LEU A 202 -3.40 2.11 11.33
CA LEU A 202 -2.15 1.71 11.96
C LEU A 202 -1.97 0.21 11.84
N LEU A 203 -0.86 -0.21 11.22
CA LEU A 203 -0.52 -1.61 11.01
C LEU A 203 0.88 -1.91 11.54
N HIS A 204 0.99 -2.84 12.48
CA HIS A 204 2.25 -3.53 12.65
C HIS A 204 2.44 -4.49 11.48
N GLN A 205 3.45 -4.23 10.65
CA GLN A 205 3.65 -4.93 9.38
C GLN A 205 3.87 -6.43 9.54
N GLN A 206 4.46 -6.85 10.63
CA GLN A 206 4.63 -8.25 10.97
C GLN A 206 4.28 -8.44 12.46
N PRO A 207 3.32 -9.31 12.76
CA PRO A 207 2.60 -10.28 11.92
C PRO A 207 1.34 -9.73 11.22
N ALA A 208 1.36 -8.54 10.65
CA ALA A 208 0.23 -7.84 10.03
C ALA A 208 -0.93 -7.62 11.02
N TRP A 209 -0.63 -6.93 12.11
CA TRP A 209 -1.59 -6.63 13.18
C TRP A 209 -2.17 -5.23 13.00
N HIS A 210 -3.48 -5.15 12.77
CA HIS A 210 -4.22 -3.90 12.78
C HIS A 210 -4.26 -3.34 14.20
N TRP A 211 -3.51 -2.27 14.46
CA TRP A 211 -3.35 -1.69 15.81
C TRP A 211 -4.41 -0.64 16.13
N GLY A 212 -5.19 -0.24 15.14
CA GLY A 212 -6.28 0.71 15.26
C GLY A 212 -6.28 1.76 14.16
N ASP A 213 -7.21 2.69 14.29
CA ASP A 213 -7.41 3.77 13.35
C ASP A 213 -7.37 5.12 14.08
N ILE A 214 -6.89 6.15 13.42
CA ILE A 214 -6.85 7.53 13.93
C ILE A 214 -7.61 8.42 12.97
N HIS A 215 -8.69 9.03 13.42
CA HIS A 215 -9.36 10.07 12.66
C HIS A 215 -8.43 11.28 12.51
N LEU A 216 -8.26 11.80 11.28
CA LEU A 216 -7.49 13.03 11.10
C LEU A 216 -8.15 14.21 11.84
N PRO A 217 -7.37 15.13 12.38
CA PRO A 217 -7.87 16.34 12.98
C PRO A 217 -8.77 17.11 12.00
N HIS A 218 -9.85 17.69 12.49
CA HIS A 218 -10.79 18.45 11.65
C HIS A 218 -10.07 19.54 10.84
N GLY A 219 -10.39 19.70 9.55
CA GLY A 219 -9.74 20.66 8.67
C GLY A 219 -8.31 20.26 8.23
N THR A 220 -7.91 19.00 8.49
CA THR A 220 -6.65 18.43 8.02
C THR A 220 -6.93 17.36 6.98
N THR A 221 -6.05 17.20 6.00
CA THR A 221 -6.15 16.16 4.98
C THR A 221 -4.77 15.67 4.54
N ILE A 222 -4.77 14.56 3.81
CA ILE A 222 -3.61 13.98 3.16
C ILE A 222 -3.88 13.98 1.66
N TRP A 223 -2.94 14.51 0.89
CA TRP A 223 -2.96 14.49 -0.57
C TRP A 223 -1.87 13.59 -1.11
N ALA A 224 -2.05 13.18 -2.36
CA ALA A 224 -1.02 12.54 -3.16
C ALA A 224 -0.73 13.40 -4.40
N LEU A 225 0.54 13.67 -4.67
CA LEU A 225 1.01 14.27 -5.92
C LEU A 225 1.74 13.20 -6.73
N SER A 226 1.18 12.82 -7.87
CA SER A 226 1.77 11.83 -8.78
C SER A 226 2.26 12.50 -10.05
N VAL A 227 3.52 12.26 -10.44
CA VAL A 227 4.14 12.80 -11.65
C VAL A 227 4.12 11.73 -12.75
N GLY A 228 3.49 12.04 -13.87
CA GLY A 228 3.36 11.10 -14.99
C GLY A 228 2.68 9.78 -14.61
N ASP A 229 2.96 8.73 -15.37
CA ASP A 229 2.54 7.38 -14.99
C ASP A 229 3.46 6.84 -13.90
N PRO A 230 2.90 6.25 -12.82
CA PRO A 230 3.69 5.71 -11.74
C PRO A 230 4.55 4.54 -12.25
N THR A 231 5.84 4.78 -12.43
CA THR A 231 6.80 3.72 -12.76
C THR A 231 7.11 2.90 -11.51
N PRO A 232 7.10 1.57 -11.59
CA PRO A 232 7.56 0.73 -10.49
C PRO A 232 9.00 1.06 -10.11
N GLN A 233 9.27 1.20 -8.83
CA GLN A 233 10.63 1.38 -8.33
C GLN A 233 11.47 0.10 -8.52
N PRO A 234 12.79 0.22 -8.69
CA PRO A 234 13.65 -0.94 -8.88
C PRO A 234 13.53 -1.95 -7.72
N PRO A 235 13.51 -3.26 -8.02
CA PRO A 235 13.28 -4.31 -7.01
C PRO A 235 14.41 -4.48 -5.99
N HIS A 236 15.59 -3.89 -6.23
CA HIS A 236 16.78 -4.12 -5.38
C HIS A 236 16.63 -3.58 -3.95
N LEU A 237 15.79 -2.57 -3.73
CA LEU A 237 15.67 -1.97 -2.41
C LEU A 237 15.10 -2.96 -1.38
N ALA A 238 14.02 -3.66 -1.74
CA ALA A 238 13.40 -4.63 -0.85
C ALA A 238 14.33 -5.84 -0.60
N ALA A 239 15.06 -6.31 -1.60
CA ALA A 239 16.04 -7.37 -1.44
C ALA A 239 17.19 -6.97 -0.52
N HIS A 240 17.70 -5.73 -0.65
CA HIS A 240 18.74 -5.21 0.22
C HIS A 240 18.24 -5.02 1.66
N ALA A 241 17.03 -4.50 1.86
CA ALA A 241 16.44 -4.36 3.19
C ALA A 241 16.26 -5.72 3.88
N LEU A 242 15.81 -6.73 3.15
CA LEU A 242 15.68 -8.10 3.67
C LEU A 242 17.05 -8.71 3.99
N ALA A 243 18.04 -8.54 3.12
CA ALA A 243 19.41 -9.04 3.36
C ALA A 243 20.04 -8.35 4.58
N ALA A 244 19.86 -7.03 4.73
CA ALA A 244 20.32 -6.29 5.89
C ALA A 244 19.64 -6.75 7.19
N TYR A 245 18.33 -6.97 7.15
CA TYR A 245 17.58 -7.52 8.26
C TYR A 245 18.11 -8.89 8.68
N GLN A 246 18.29 -9.80 7.72
CA GLN A 246 18.86 -11.12 7.98
C GLN A 246 20.28 -11.05 8.53
N GLN A 247 21.09 -10.14 8.03
CA GLN A 247 22.45 -9.92 8.53
C GLN A 247 22.44 -9.36 9.96
N ALA A 248 21.57 -8.40 10.27
CA ALA A 248 21.39 -7.88 11.63
C ALA A 248 20.97 -8.96 12.62
N LEU A 249 20.07 -9.87 12.23
CA LEU A 249 19.68 -11.01 13.03
C LEU A 249 20.84 -11.99 13.28
N ARG A 250 21.70 -12.23 12.28
CA ARG A 250 22.86 -13.14 12.42
C ARG A 250 23.95 -12.56 13.34
N THR A 251 24.09 -11.25 13.37
CA THR A 251 25.10 -10.56 14.19
C THR A 251 24.58 -10.23 15.58
N ALA A 252 23.26 -10.26 15.80
CA ALA A 252 22.67 -10.08 17.12
C ALA A 252 23.05 -11.27 18.03
N PRO A 253 23.45 -11.06 19.29
CA PRO A 253 23.58 -12.14 20.25
C PRO A 253 22.28 -12.94 20.36
N ALA A 254 22.36 -14.28 20.55
CA ALA A 254 21.17 -15.14 20.64
C ALA A 254 20.14 -14.67 21.68
N THR A 255 20.61 -14.06 22.78
CA THR A 255 19.77 -13.43 23.82
C THR A 255 19.03 -12.18 23.32
N ALA A 256 19.54 -11.50 22.31
CA ALA A 256 18.90 -10.33 21.73
C ALA A 256 17.72 -10.72 20.83
N ASP A 257 17.78 -11.86 20.18
CA ASP A 257 16.68 -12.35 19.30
C ASP A 257 15.44 -12.70 20.14
N GLU A 258 15.60 -13.37 21.26
CA GLU A 258 14.50 -13.63 22.21
C GLU A 258 13.92 -12.32 22.79
N GLN A 259 14.77 -11.33 23.10
CA GLN A 259 14.34 -10.05 23.66
C GLN A 259 13.55 -9.22 22.65
N TRP A 260 13.88 -9.27 21.35
CA TRP A 260 13.28 -8.46 20.30
C TRP A 260 12.33 -9.24 19.39
N LEU A 261 12.04 -10.48 19.71
CA LEU A 261 11.09 -11.31 18.97
C LEU A 261 11.40 -11.40 17.46
N GLY A 262 12.67 -11.28 17.08
CA GLY A 262 13.12 -11.38 15.72
C GLY A 262 12.85 -10.16 14.82
N TYR A 263 12.39 -9.02 15.37
CA TYR A 263 12.06 -7.84 14.59
C TYR A 263 12.91 -6.62 14.96
N LEU A 264 13.52 -5.98 13.97
CA LEU A 264 14.30 -4.74 14.15
C LEU A 264 13.49 -3.62 14.79
N ALA A 265 12.20 -3.51 14.48
CA ALA A 265 11.32 -2.52 15.05
C ALA A 265 11.17 -2.60 16.58
N ASN A 266 11.47 -3.75 17.17
CA ASN A 266 11.45 -3.92 18.64
C ASN A 266 12.72 -3.43 19.30
N ILE A 267 13.77 -3.10 18.55
CA ILE A 267 15.03 -2.57 19.09
C ILE A 267 14.83 -1.09 19.45
N PRO A 268 15.07 -0.67 20.69
CA PRO A 268 15.05 0.75 21.03
C PRO A 268 16.14 1.52 20.27
N SER A 269 15.82 2.70 19.74
CA SER A 269 16.79 3.56 19.03
C SER A 269 17.99 3.93 19.93
N SER A 270 17.77 4.05 21.25
CA SER A 270 18.86 4.25 22.24
C SER A 270 19.83 3.07 22.28
N THR A 271 19.34 1.84 22.15
CA THR A 271 20.17 0.63 22.11
C THR A 271 21.02 0.61 20.85
N LEU A 272 20.41 0.91 19.70
CA LEU A 272 21.14 1.08 18.44
C LEU A 272 22.29 2.08 18.59
N SER A 273 22.05 3.25 19.20
CA SER A 273 23.07 4.27 19.44
C SER A 273 24.21 3.78 20.31
N GLN A 274 23.99 2.83 21.20
CA GLN A 274 25.05 2.21 22.01
C GLN A 274 25.92 1.26 21.18
N TYR A 275 25.30 0.43 20.33
CA TYR A 275 26.03 -0.44 19.41
C TYR A 275 26.88 0.36 18.41
N HIS A 276 26.37 1.47 17.88
CA HIS A 276 27.08 2.37 16.99
C HIS A 276 28.36 2.98 17.59
N ARG A 277 28.34 3.31 18.88
CA ARG A 277 29.52 3.86 19.56
C ARG A 277 30.64 2.82 19.72
N GLY A 278 30.26 1.53 19.77
CA GLY A 278 31.21 0.41 19.87
C GLY A 278 31.74 -0.08 18.51
N ALA A 279 30.98 0.11 17.45
CA ALA A 279 31.23 -0.37 16.10
C ALA A 279 31.76 0.72 15.14
N ARG A 280 32.40 1.78 15.63
CA ARG A 280 33.19 2.63 14.75
C ARG A 280 34.22 1.75 14.06
N PRO A 281 34.27 1.66 12.73
CA PRO A 281 35.35 1.00 12.04
C PRO A 281 36.61 1.68 12.57
N THR A 282 37.45 0.94 13.24
CA THR A 282 38.80 1.36 13.49
C THR A 282 39.34 1.63 12.08
N THR A 283 39.54 2.89 11.75
CA THR A 283 40.18 3.28 10.47
C THR A 283 41.49 2.55 10.44
N LEU A 284 41.47 1.36 9.86
CA LEU A 284 42.69 0.67 9.45
C LEU A 284 43.29 1.53 8.32
N ARG A 285 44.19 2.45 8.69
CA ARG A 285 45.11 3.11 7.78
C ARG A 285 46.06 2.03 7.27
N GLY A 286 45.57 1.20 6.35
CA GLY A 286 46.32 0.19 5.64
C GLY A 286 45.57 -0.15 4.37
N SER A 287 46.28 -0.45 3.30
CA SER A 287 45.70 -0.80 1.99
C SER A 287 44.71 -1.93 2.13
N THR A 288 43.40 -1.65 2.05
CA THR A 288 42.34 -2.65 1.99
C THR A 288 42.39 -3.32 0.62
N THR A 289 42.25 -4.66 0.60
CA THR A 289 42.05 -5.39 -0.65
C THR A 289 40.66 -5.06 -1.22
N PRO A 290 40.44 -5.17 -2.55
CA PRO A 290 39.12 -4.96 -3.16
C PRO A 290 38.02 -5.78 -2.47
N GLU A 291 38.34 -6.97 -2.03
CA GLU A 291 37.43 -7.89 -1.32
C GLU A 291 37.03 -7.37 0.08
N GLN A 292 38.02 -6.86 0.84
CA GLN A 292 37.77 -6.21 2.14
C GLN A 292 36.98 -4.92 1.98
N SER A 293 37.21 -4.13 0.93
CA SER A 293 36.43 -2.93 0.63
C SER A 293 34.97 -3.26 0.30
N ALA A 294 34.71 -4.35 -0.43
CA ALA A 294 33.36 -4.80 -0.76
C ALA A 294 32.60 -5.30 0.49
N ILE A 295 33.26 -6.04 1.38
CA ILE A 295 32.68 -6.50 2.65
C ILE A 295 32.33 -5.30 3.54
N MET A 296 33.24 -4.34 3.69
CA MET A 296 32.99 -3.13 4.49
C MET A 296 31.81 -2.30 3.93
N ALA A 297 31.72 -2.15 2.61
CA ALA A 297 30.60 -1.45 1.99
C ALA A 297 29.25 -2.15 2.21
N GLN A 298 29.25 -3.49 2.21
CA GLN A 298 28.08 -4.29 2.49
C GLN A 298 27.66 -4.19 3.97
N GLU A 299 28.61 -4.18 4.89
CA GLU A 299 28.34 -4.00 6.32
C GLU A 299 27.80 -2.60 6.62
N GLU A 300 28.35 -1.56 5.99
CA GLU A 300 27.89 -0.18 6.10
C GLU A 300 26.46 -0.02 5.55
N ALA A 301 26.16 -0.61 4.39
CA ALA A 301 24.83 -0.60 3.81
C ALA A 301 23.80 -1.33 4.72
N ALA A 302 24.16 -2.50 5.25
CA ALA A 302 23.33 -3.24 6.20
C ALA A 302 23.05 -2.42 7.46
N HIS A 303 24.04 -1.69 7.92
CA HIS A 303 23.95 -0.84 9.10
C HIS A 303 23.01 0.36 8.87
N ILE A 304 23.14 1.06 7.75
CA ILE A 304 22.27 2.17 7.36
C ILE A 304 20.80 1.71 7.26
N LEU A 305 20.56 0.57 6.61
CA LEU A 305 19.20 -0.01 6.47
C LEU A 305 18.60 -0.39 7.83
N THR A 306 19.40 -0.96 8.72
CA THR A 306 18.98 -1.30 10.08
C THR A 306 18.62 -0.07 10.90
N ALA A 307 19.48 0.96 10.86
CA ALA A 307 19.24 2.23 11.54
C ALA A 307 17.96 2.90 11.02
N PHE A 308 17.81 2.98 9.70
CA PHE A 308 16.60 3.53 9.09
C PHE A 308 15.33 2.80 9.56
N ALA A 309 15.32 1.46 9.55
CA ALA A 309 14.15 0.68 9.95
C ALA A 309 13.74 0.93 11.41
N ILE A 310 14.70 1.03 12.33
CA ILE A 310 14.47 1.31 13.75
C ILE A 310 13.96 2.73 13.95
N ASP A 311 14.61 3.70 13.31
CA ASP A 311 14.25 5.12 13.47
C ASP A 311 12.93 5.46 12.78
N ASP A 312 12.62 4.86 11.63
CA ASP A 312 11.35 5.06 10.94
C ASP A 312 10.17 4.45 11.74
N HIS A 313 10.41 3.32 12.42
CA HIS A 313 9.45 2.77 13.39
C HIS A 313 9.18 3.75 14.54
N LEU A 314 10.23 4.32 15.13
CA LEU A 314 10.08 5.32 16.20
C LEU A 314 9.31 6.56 15.71
N ARG A 315 9.60 7.04 14.49
CA ARG A 315 8.86 8.16 13.87
C ARG A 315 7.39 7.81 13.66
N ALA A 316 7.08 6.62 13.14
CA ALA A 316 5.71 6.17 12.94
C ALA A 316 4.92 6.12 14.25
N ARG A 317 5.53 5.64 15.34
CA ARG A 317 4.95 5.68 16.69
C ARG A 317 4.73 7.11 17.17
N THR A 318 5.72 7.98 17.00
CA THR A 318 5.64 9.39 17.40
C THR A 318 4.54 10.11 16.64
N ILE A 319 4.49 9.96 15.32
CA ILE A 319 3.43 10.54 14.47
C ILE A 319 2.05 10.03 14.91
N SER A 320 1.91 8.74 15.19
CA SER A 320 0.63 8.19 15.65
C SER A 320 0.18 8.81 16.99
N ALA A 321 1.10 9.05 17.90
CA ALA A 321 0.80 9.72 19.18
C ALA A 321 0.43 11.19 18.98
N LEU A 322 1.15 11.92 18.13
CA LEU A 322 0.87 13.31 17.78
C LEU A 322 -0.47 13.48 17.06
N LEU A 323 -0.81 12.60 16.11
CA LEU A 323 -2.12 12.61 15.43
C LEU A 323 -3.27 12.41 16.44
N ARG A 324 -3.14 11.47 17.39
CA ARG A 324 -4.13 11.27 18.45
C ARG A 324 -4.26 12.50 19.34
N ALA A 325 -3.12 13.11 19.71
CA ALA A 325 -3.11 14.33 20.51
C ALA A 325 -3.77 15.50 19.75
N ALA A 326 -3.40 15.70 18.50
CA ALA A 326 -3.94 16.77 17.65
C ALA A 326 -5.47 16.62 17.41
N ALA A 327 -5.98 15.41 17.31
CA ALA A 327 -7.41 15.16 17.13
C ALA A 327 -8.27 15.63 18.32
N SER A 328 -7.69 15.74 19.52
CA SER A 328 -8.37 16.12 20.76
C SER A 328 -8.15 17.57 21.20
N LYS A 329 -7.27 18.33 20.51
CA LYS A 329 -6.89 19.70 20.90
C LYS A 329 -7.49 20.76 19.98
N PRO A 330 -7.90 21.94 20.51
CA PRO A 330 -8.30 23.07 19.70
C PRO A 330 -7.12 23.76 18.98
N GLN A 331 -5.94 23.85 19.64
CA GLN A 331 -4.68 24.35 19.06
C GLN A 331 -3.76 23.16 18.77
N ARG A 332 -3.67 22.77 17.49
CA ARG A 332 -3.00 21.53 17.04
C ARG A 332 -1.90 21.79 16.02
N ASP A 333 -1.71 23.03 15.59
CA ASP A 333 -0.77 23.34 14.50
C ASP A 333 0.67 22.97 14.86
N ASP A 334 1.07 23.12 16.11
CA ASP A 334 2.43 22.72 16.56
C ASP A 334 2.64 21.21 16.45
N ASP A 335 1.63 20.40 16.84
CA ASP A 335 1.70 18.94 16.68
C ASP A 335 1.77 18.56 15.18
N LEU A 336 1.00 19.23 14.31
CA LEU A 336 1.00 18.99 12.86
C LEU A 336 2.30 19.44 12.18
N ARG A 337 2.91 20.55 12.64
CA ARG A 337 4.24 21.01 12.20
C ARG A 337 5.31 19.96 12.54
N LEU A 338 5.29 19.44 13.76
CA LEU A 338 6.22 18.39 14.17
C LEU A 338 6.04 17.10 13.37
N ILE A 339 4.79 16.71 13.07
CA ILE A 339 4.53 15.59 12.16
C ILE A 339 5.16 15.84 10.79
N GLY A 340 4.97 17.05 10.23
CA GLY A 340 5.56 17.45 8.96
C GLY A 340 7.09 17.34 8.95
N GLU A 341 7.77 17.80 9.99
CA GLU A 341 9.23 17.67 10.16
C GLU A 341 9.66 16.20 10.20
N LEU A 342 8.93 15.35 10.91
CA LEU A 342 9.23 13.92 11.01
C LEU A 342 9.04 13.22 9.65
N LEU A 343 8.04 13.59 8.86
CA LEU A 343 7.82 13.10 7.49
C LEU A 343 8.97 13.50 6.57
N GLN A 344 9.37 14.78 6.59
CA GLN A 344 10.49 15.28 5.78
C GLN A 344 11.81 14.62 6.18
N ARG A 345 12.05 14.42 7.47
CA ARG A 345 13.23 13.73 7.94
C ARG A 345 13.28 12.29 7.44
N SER A 346 12.16 11.55 7.52
CA SER A 346 12.04 10.20 6.95
C SER A 346 12.33 10.21 5.43
N HIS A 347 11.83 11.21 4.70
CA HIS A 347 12.07 11.36 3.27
C HIS A 347 13.58 11.46 2.94
N TRP A 348 14.32 12.35 3.63
CA TRP A 348 15.75 12.53 3.37
C TRP A 348 16.59 11.34 3.82
N GLU A 349 16.23 10.68 4.90
CA GLU A 349 16.95 9.49 5.35
C GLU A 349 16.73 8.28 4.43
N GLN A 350 15.62 8.22 3.68
CA GLN A 350 15.40 7.22 2.64
C GLN A 350 16.45 7.29 1.51
N HIS A 351 17.03 8.46 1.25
CA HIS A 351 18.11 8.59 0.27
C HIS A 351 19.33 7.74 0.65
N ALA A 352 19.65 7.63 1.93
CA ALA A 352 20.79 6.82 2.41
C ALA A 352 20.58 5.32 2.15
N ILE A 353 19.33 4.87 2.04
CA ILE A 353 19.01 3.49 1.67
C ILE A 353 18.78 3.29 0.17
N GLY A 354 19.12 4.31 -0.66
CA GLY A 354 19.00 4.26 -2.12
C GLY A 354 17.59 4.53 -2.65
N TYR A 355 16.69 5.02 -1.79
CA TYR A 355 15.30 5.29 -2.17
C TYR A 355 15.08 6.77 -2.43
N GLN A 356 15.18 7.17 -3.69
CA GLN A 356 15.13 8.58 -4.13
C GLN A 356 14.24 8.72 -5.36
N ASN A 357 13.63 9.91 -5.48
CA ASN A 357 12.89 10.31 -6.66
C ASN A 357 13.05 11.82 -6.87
N ALA A 358 13.69 12.22 -7.96
CA ALA A 358 14.00 13.63 -8.23
C ALA A 358 12.76 14.52 -8.32
N HIS A 359 11.64 14.01 -8.81
CA HIS A 359 10.38 14.76 -8.85
C HIS A 359 9.79 14.94 -7.45
N ALA A 360 9.84 13.90 -6.61
CA ALA A 360 9.41 14.00 -5.22
C ALA A 360 10.27 15.00 -4.44
N ASP A 361 11.59 14.99 -4.64
CA ASP A 361 12.54 15.91 -4.00
C ASP A 361 12.25 17.37 -4.39
N ALA A 362 12.02 17.62 -5.68
CA ALA A 362 11.71 18.95 -6.20
C ALA A 362 10.35 19.47 -5.68
N LEU A 363 9.32 18.63 -5.68
CA LEU A 363 8.01 18.99 -5.13
C LEU A 363 8.07 19.21 -3.62
N LEU A 364 8.81 18.38 -2.89
CA LEU A 364 9.02 18.56 -1.45
C LEU A 364 9.71 19.90 -1.16
N ALA A 365 10.71 20.29 -1.93
CA ALA A 365 11.38 21.59 -1.79
C ALA A 365 10.41 22.77 -1.95
N GLN A 366 9.51 22.71 -2.95
CA GLN A 366 8.48 23.74 -3.16
C GLN A 366 7.48 23.79 -1.99
N ILE A 367 6.98 22.61 -1.54
CA ILE A 367 6.07 22.52 -0.40
C ILE A 367 6.72 23.05 0.88
N THR A 368 8.00 22.75 1.11
CA THR A 368 8.75 23.23 2.28
C THR A 368 8.96 24.74 2.22
N THR A 369 9.18 25.31 1.04
CA THR A 369 9.35 26.76 0.85
C THR A 369 8.06 27.53 1.18
N VAL A 370 6.92 26.99 0.78
CA VAL A 370 5.59 27.55 1.13
C VAL A 370 5.33 27.39 2.63
N GLY A 371 5.53 26.21 3.14
CA GLY A 371 5.59 25.90 4.57
C GLY A 371 4.26 25.88 5.31
N PRO A 372 4.35 25.58 6.61
CA PRO A 372 3.19 25.31 7.45
C PRO A 372 2.32 26.55 7.73
N ASP A 373 2.85 27.77 7.61
CA ASP A 373 2.07 29.00 7.78
C ASP A 373 0.96 29.12 6.71
N HIS A 374 1.19 28.54 5.54
CA HIS A 374 0.22 28.46 4.46
C HIS A 374 -0.57 27.12 4.44
N GLY A 375 -0.46 26.34 5.50
CA GLY A 375 -1.23 25.10 5.67
C GLY A 375 -0.63 23.84 5.06
N LEU A 376 0.62 23.87 4.57
CA LEU A 376 1.36 22.69 4.10
C LEU A 376 2.37 22.28 5.16
N PHE A 377 2.00 21.30 6.00
CA PHE A 377 2.80 20.94 7.16
C PHE A 377 4.08 20.16 6.80
N GLY A 378 4.00 19.29 5.79
CA GLY A 378 5.14 18.52 5.31
C GLY A 378 4.75 17.45 4.33
N ALA A 379 5.76 16.83 3.74
CA ALA A 379 5.55 15.79 2.74
C ALA A 379 6.64 14.72 2.82
N ARG A 380 6.35 13.56 2.21
CA ARG A 380 7.25 12.41 2.16
C ARG A 380 7.01 11.59 0.89
N PHE A 381 8.08 11.04 0.34
CA PHE A 381 7.99 10.00 -0.66
C PHE A 381 7.63 8.66 0.02
N PRO A 382 6.52 7.99 -0.34
CA PRO A 382 6.05 6.79 0.33
C PRO A 382 6.84 5.54 -0.08
N ALA A 383 6.43 4.39 0.44
CA ALA A 383 6.98 3.09 0.04
C ALA A 383 6.81 2.82 -1.47
N PRO A 384 7.67 1.99 -2.08
CA PRO A 384 7.69 1.69 -3.53
C PRO A 384 6.33 1.31 -4.13
N ALA A 385 5.53 0.57 -3.38
CA ALA A 385 4.22 0.09 -3.84
C ALA A 385 3.19 1.20 -4.13
N CYS A 386 3.46 2.46 -3.74
CA CYS A 386 2.61 3.62 -4.03
C CYS A 386 2.97 4.33 -5.35
N GLY A 387 4.02 3.88 -6.06
CA GLY A 387 4.51 4.52 -7.28
C GLY A 387 5.22 5.86 -7.04
N ALA A 388 5.45 6.64 -8.12
CA ALA A 388 6.11 7.94 -8.07
C ALA A 388 5.17 9.03 -7.50
N THR A 389 4.78 8.90 -6.25
CA THR A 389 3.77 9.74 -5.60
C THR A 389 4.35 10.37 -4.34
N LEU A 390 4.28 11.69 -4.22
CA LEU A 390 4.59 12.40 -2.97
C LEU A 390 3.34 12.49 -2.10
N VAL A 391 3.42 12.10 -0.84
CA VAL A 391 2.34 12.25 0.15
C VAL A 391 2.52 13.56 0.89
N VAL A 392 1.47 14.36 0.99
CA VAL A 392 1.48 15.70 1.61
C VAL A 392 0.44 15.77 2.72
N LEU A 393 0.85 16.21 3.90
CA LEU A 393 -0.03 16.52 5.03
C LEU A 393 -0.28 18.04 5.07
N GLY A 394 -1.56 18.44 5.12
CA GLY A 394 -1.87 19.87 5.21
C GLY A 394 -3.30 20.16 5.65
N ARG A 395 -3.63 21.46 5.72
CA ARG A 395 -4.99 21.93 5.98
C ARG A 395 -5.83 21.87 4.70
N THR A 396 -7.10 21.53 4.84
CA THR A 396 -8.03 21.42 3.70
C THR A 396 -8.17 22.70 2.89
N ASP A 397 -7.95 23.88 3.49
CA ASP A 397 -7.99 25.16 2.82
C ASP A 397 -6.74 25.44 1.95
N ALA A 398 -5.67 24.65 2.09
CA ALA A 398 -4.46 24.75 1.27
C ALA A 398 -4.55 24.00 -0.08
N GLU A 399 -5.68 23.36 -0.40
CA GLU A 399 -5.81 22.53 -1.62
C GLU A 399 -5.57 23.36 -2.90
N ALA A 400 -6.11 24.57 -2.98
CA ALA A 400 -5.91 25.44 -4.15
C ALA A 400 -4.43 25.82 -4.34
N LEU A 401 -3.71 26.06 -3.26
CA LEU A 401 -2.29 26.34 -3.28
C LEU A 401 -1.48 25.14 -3.74
N LEU A 402 -1.80 23.95 -3.23
CA LEU A 402 -1.15 22.71 -3.64
C LEU A 402 -1.41 22.41 -5.13
N GLN A 403 -2.62 22.68 -5.62
CA GLN A 403 -2.97 22.55 -7.04
C GLN A 403 -2.16 23.53 -7.92
N SER A 404 -1.90 24.76 -7.44
CA SER A 404 -1.02 25.69 -8.14
C SER A 404 0.40 25.16 -8.24
N ILE A 405 0.98 24.68 -7.12
CA ILE A 405 2.31 24.07 -7.11
C ILE A 405 2.39 22.90 -8.12
N ALA A 406 1.39 22.04 -8.14
CA ALA A 406 1.34 20.91 -9.08
C ALA A 406 1.29 21.38 -10.54
N THR A 407 0.51 22.42 -10.84
CA THR A 407 0.36 22.97 -12.19
C THR A 407 1.64 23.64 -12.66
N ASP A 408 2.27 24.44 -11.79
CA ASP A 408 3.53 25.13 -12.10
C ASP A 408 4.66 24.12 -12.35
N TYR A 409 4.73 23.09 -11.50
CA TYR A 409 5.71 22.02 -11.68
C TYR A 409 5.45 21.18 -12.95
N ALA A 410 4.19 20.88 -13.25
CA ALA A 410 3.81 20.20 -14.49
C ALA A 410 4.24 20.98 -15.73
N THR A 411 4.08 22.31 -15.71
CA THR A 411 4.52 23.21 -16.78
C THR A 411 6.04 23.22 -16.91
N GLN A 412 6.76 23.23 -15.80
CA GLN A 412 8.22 23.22 -15.78
C GLN A 412 8.82 21.94 -16.40
N ILE A 413 8.22 20.77 -16.10
CA ILE A 413 8.75 19.47 -16.55
C ILE A 413 8.13 18.95 -17.85
N GLY A 414 7.05 19.58 -18.35
CA GLY A 414 6.32 19.15 -19.54
C GLY A 414 5.55 17.82 -19.35
N GLN A 415 5.24 17.43 -18.11
CA GLN A 415 4.50 16.23 -17.78
C GLN A 415 3.37 16.55 -16.81
N PRO A 416 2.23 15.83 -16.86
CA PRO A 416 1.13 16.07 -15.93
C PRO A 416 1.52 15.72 -14.49
N VAL A 417 1.05 16.54 -13.54
CA VAL A 417 1.10 16.26 -12.11
C VAL A 417 -0.32 16.16 -11.60
N HIS A 418 -0.68 15.02 -11.08
CA HIS A 418 -2.02 14.74 -10.59
C HIS A 418 -2.08 14.90 -9.08
N VAL A 419 -3.03 15.71 -8.61
CA VAL A 419 -3.34 15.84 -7.19
C VAL A 419 -4.54 14.95 -6.87
N THR A 420 -4.33 13.93 -6.04
CA THR A 420 -5.42 13.11 -5.50
C THR A 420 -5.76 13.60 -4.11
N SER A 421 -7.01 14.02 -3.91
CA SER A 421 -7.56 14.48 -2.63
C SER A 421 -8.75 13.64 -2.21
N GLY A 422 -9.09 13.69 -0.92
CA GLY A 422 -10.24 12.99 -0.37
C GLY A 422 -9.95 11.54 0.00
N THR A 423 -11.01 10.86 0.44
CA THR A 423 -10.92 9.51 1.03
C THR A 423 -12.22 8.75 0.82
N ALA A 424 -12.12 7.43 0.77
CA ALA A 424 -13.26 6.53 0.73
C ALA A 424 -13.05 5.37 1.72
N PRO A 425 -14.12 4.73 2.22
CA PRO A 425 -13.99 3.60 3.12
C PRO A 425 -13.44 2.37 2.40
N GLY A 426 -12.68 1.54 3.12
CA GLY A 426 -12.23 0.22 2.68
C GLY A 426 -13.40 -0.69 2.31
N ALA A 427 -13.09 -1.78 1.60
CA ALA A 427 -14.11 -2.69 1.08
C ALA A 427 -15.04 -3.26 2.16
N SER A 428 -14.49 -3.58 3.34
CA SER A 428 -15.28 -4.12 4.44
C SER A 428 -16.18 -3.06 5.12
N PRO A 429 -15.71 -1.86 5.50
CA PRO A 429 -16.59 -0.79 6.00
C PRO A 429 -17.59 -0.28 4.96
N ALA A 430 -17.24 -0.28 3.67
CA ALA A 430 -18.18 0.09 2.60
C ALA A 430 -19.31 -0.93 2.44
N GLY A 431 -18.99 -2.20 2.68
CA GLY A 431 -19.87 -3.32 2.43
C GLY A 431 -20.13 -3.59 0.95
N ALA A 432 -20.57 -4.81 0.64
CA ALA A 432 -21.06 -5.13 -0.68
C ALA A 432 -22.58 -4.96 -0.74
N ARG A 433 -23.15 -4.77 -1.95
CA ARG A 433 -24.59 -4.59 -2.18
C ARG A 433 -25.11 -5.64 -3.14
N HIS A 434 -26.21 -6.25 -2.78
CA HIS A 434 -27.01 -7.06 -3.69
C HIS A 434 -27.90 -6.12 -4.53
N LEU A 435 -27.84 -6.29 -5.85
CA LEU A 435 -28.54 -5.44 -6.84
C LEU A 435 -29.72 -6.15 -7.45
#